data_505ae60f2ae17311613392340b374646
#
_entry.id   505ae60f2ae17311613392340b374646
#
_cell.length_a   1.000
_cell.length_b   1.000
_cell.length_c   1.000
_cell.angle_alpha   90.00
_cell.angle_beta   90.00
_cell.angle_gamma   90.00
#
_symmetry.space_group_name_H-M   'P 1'
#
loop_
_entity.id
_entity.type
_entity.pdbx_description
1 polymer ?
#
loop_
_entity_poly.entity_id
_entity_poly.type
_entity_poly.pdbx_seq_one_letter_code
_entity_poly.pdbx_strand_id
1 'polypeptide(L)'
;MDAIIRPEPIRLAHGYRAADGRFDHDPGGPAWLVFPETEDCVFWEPLTGALSTWAGRSFALGEAAVGNAATFSFGNALHLYASPLDWLRAGRDGCVVLNWRLAFDKLRHCPRVAIAESLVPVYDRFMQPPRMPEVFVLRRRTEAAA
;
A
#
# COMPACT_ATOMS: atom_id res chain seq x y z
N MET A 1 -23.54 -13.24 22.96
CA MET A 1 -23.95 -13.32 21.54
C MET A 1 -22.80 -12.71 20.73
N ASP A 2 -21.88 -13.55 20.30
CA ASP A 2 -20.75 -13.08 19.51
C ASP A 2 -21.27 -12.67 18.13
N ALA A 3 -21.17 -11.38 17.83
CA ALA A 3 -21.47 -10.89 16.50
C ALA A 3 -20.45 -11.53 15.54
N ILE A 4 -20.91 -12.48 14.73
CA ILE A 4 -20.12 -13.02 13.63
C ILE A 4 -19.91 -11.85 12.68
N ILE A 5 -18.74 -11.22 12.75
CA ILE A 5 -18.32 -10.22 11.77
C ILE A 5 -18.12 -10.99 10.47
N ARG A 6 -19.14 -10.96 9.61
CA ARG A 6 -19.01 -11.50 8.27
C ARG A 6 -18.08 -10.57 7.48
N PRO A 7 -17.04 -11.09 6.84
CA PRO A 7 -16.21 -10.27 5.96
C PRO A 7 -17.09 -9.63 4.89
N GLU A 8 -16.79 -8.38 4.54
CA GLU A 8 -17.51 -7.71 3.47
C GLU A 8 -17.43 -8.53 2.18
N PRO A 9 -18.53 -8.63 1.41
CA PRO A 9 -18.53 -9.37 0.17
C PRO A 9 -17.56 -8.72 -0.82
N ILE A 10 -16.75 -9.54 -1.49
CA ILE A 10 -15.86 -9.09 -2.55
C ILE A 10 -16.71 -8.74 -3.77
N ARG A 11 -16.54 -7.53 -4.29
CA ARG A 11 -17.22 -7.06 -5.49
C ARG A 11 -16.35 -7.28 -6.72
N LEU A 12 -17.01 -7.38 -7.88
CA LEU A 12 -16.36 -7.46 -9.18
C LEU A 12 -16.53 -6.14 -9.92
N ALA A 13 -15.51 -5.76 -10.67
CA ALA A 13 -15.55 -4.69 -11.64
C ALA A 13 -14.86 -5.15 -12.92
N HIS A 14 -15.24 -4.57 -14.05
CA HIS A 14 -14.62 -4.83 -15.34
C HIS A 14 -13.88 -3.60 -15.84
N GLY A 15 -12.68 -3.78 -16.34
CA GLY A 15 -11.88 -2.66 -16.83
C GLY A 15 -10.42 -3.02 -17.03
N TYR A 16 -9.60 -1.99 -17.12
CA TYR A 16 -8.18 -2.07 -17.41
C TYR A 16 -7.38 -1.20 -16.44
N ARG A 17 -6.12 -1.52 -16.30
CA ARG A 17 -5.17 -0.65 -15.61
C ARG A 17 -4.66 0.40 -16.60
N ALA A 18 -4.87 1.67 -16.32
CA ALA A 18 -4.33 2.78 -17.08
C ALA A 18 -2.81 2.92 -16.88
N ALA A 19 -2.17 3.73 -17.73
CA ALA A 19 -0.72 3.96 -17.69
C ALA A 19 -0.25 4.59 -16.37
N ASP A 20 -1.11 5.37 -15.71
CA ASP A 20 -0.85 5.97 -14.41
C ASP A 20 -1.08 5.02 -13.21
N GLY A 21 -1.43 3.75 -13.49
CA GLY A 21 -1.71 2.74 -12.48
C GLY A 21 -3.13 2.76 -11.91
N ARG A 22 -3.97 3.68 -12.35
CA ARG A 22 -5.37 3.79 -11.91
C ARG A 22 -6.26 2.84 -12.70
N PHE A 23 -7.37 2.45 -12.07
CA PHE A 23 -8.36 1.61 -12.70
C PHE A 23 -9.21 2.41 -13.68
N ASP A 24 -9.38 1.89 -14.88
CA ASP A 24 -10.24 2.46 -15.92
C ASP A 24 -11.38 1.49 -16.21
N HIS A 25 -12.59 1.92 -15.86
CA HIS A 25 -13.79 1.09 -16.02
C HIS A 25 -14.14 0.89 -17.49
N ASP A 26 -14.28 -0.38 -17.88
CA ASP A 26 -14.73 -0.79 -19.20
C ASP A 26 -15.54 -2.08 -19.07
N PRO A 27 -16.85 -2.07 -19.42
CA PRO A 27 -17.69 -3.27 -19.35
C PRO A 27 -17.20 -4.45 -20.19
N GLY A 28 -16.42 -4.17 -21.23
CA GLY A 28 -15.79 -5.19 -22.08
C GLY A 28 -14.44 -5.69 -21.59
N GLY A 29 -13.93 -5.13 -20.51
CA GLY A 29 -12.63 -5.50 -19.94
C GLY A 29 -12.65 -6.73 -19.05
N PRO A 30 -11.47 -7.23 -18.64
CA PRO A 30 -11.39 -8.35 -17.71
C PRO A 30 -12.00 -8.02 -16.35
N ALA A 31 -12.37 -9.07 -15.61
CA ALA A 31 -12.92 -8.95 -14.27
C ALA A 31 -11.82 -8.74 -13.23
N TRP A 32 -12.06 -7.79 -12.33
CA TRP A 32 -11.21 -7.47 -11.21
C TRP A 32 -11.97 -7.63 -9.89
N LEU A 33 -11.30 -8.07 -8.85
CA LEU A 33 -11.83 -8.05 -7.50
C LEU A 33 -11.59 -6.66 -6.89
N VAL A 34 -12.61 -6.12 -6.22
CA VAL A 34 -12.59 -4.76 -5.66
C VAL A 34 -12.54 -4.83 -4.15
N PHE A 35 -11.57 -4.16 -3.56
CA PHE A 35 -11.40 -4.04 -2.12
C PHE A 35 -11.49 -2.56 -1.73
N PRO A 36 -12.55 -2.15 -0.99
CA PRO A 36 -12.64 -0.78 -0.47
C PRO A 36 -11.53 -0.50 0.54
N GLU A 37 -10.94 0.67 0.44
CA GLU A 37 -10.01 1.25 1.41
C GLU A 37 -10.56 2.59 1.90
N THR A 38 -9.94 3.22 2.91
CA THR A 38 -10.49 4.40 3.58
C THR A 38 -10.80 5.56 2.62
N GLU A 39 -9.93 5.83 1.67
CA GLU A 39 -10.08 6.94 0.72
C GLU A 39 -9.90 6.50 -0.75
N ASP A 40 -9.97 5.21 -1.00
CA ASP A 40 -9.67 4.62 -2.29
C ASP A 40 -10.37 3.27 -2.46
N CYS A 41 -10.20 2.66 -3.62
CA CYS A 41 -10.48 1.26 -3.87
C CYS A 41 -9.25 0.62 -4.51
N VAL A 42 -8.97 -0.61 -4.10
CA VAL A 42 -7.92 -1.44 -4.69
C VAL A 42 -8.57 -2.48 -5.59
N PHE A 43 -8.05 -2.61 -6.80
CA PHE A 43 -8.51 -3.58 -7.80
C PHE A 43 -7.41 -4.60 -8.05
N TRP A 44 -7.78 -5.86 -8.02
CA TRP A 44 -6.85 -6.96 -8.25
C TRP A 44 -7.40 -7.90 -9.32
N GLU A 45 -6.60 -8.16 -10.35
CA GLU A 45 -6.90 -9.16 -11.37
C GLU A 45 -6.17 -10.46 -11.06
N PRO A 46 -6.87 -11.52 -10.60
CA PRO A 46 -6.21 -12.75 -10.17
C PRO A 46 -5.45 -13.49 -11.28
N LEU A 47 -5.91 -13.37 -12.53
CA LEU A 47 -5.31 -14.07 -13.66
C LEU A 47 -3.91 -13.58 -14.01
N THR A 48 -3.69 -12.27 -13.92
CA THR A 48 -2.39 -11.64 -14.23
C THR A 48 -1.61 -11.20 -12.98
N GLY A 49 -2.29 -11.14 -11.83
CA GLY A 49 -1.74 -10.57 -10.61
C GLY A 49 -1.68 -9.03 -10.61
N ALA A 50 -2.23 -8.38 -11.62
CA ALA A 50 -2.21 -6.93 -11.73
C ALA A 50 -2.98 -6.27 -10.59
N LEU A 51 -2.45 -5.17 -10.09
CA LEU A 51 -3.05 -4.31 -9.07
C LEU A 51 -3.24 -2.91 -9.62
N SER A 52 -4.36 -2.29 -9.25
CA SER A 52 -4.72 -0.94 -9.65
C SER A 52 -5.49 -0.27 -8.52
N THR A 53 -5.60 1.04 -8.57
CA THR A 53 -6.37 1.82 -7.60
C THR A 53 -7.31 2.78 -8.29
N TRP A 54 -8.35 3.20 -7.59
CA TRP A 54 -9.28 4.19 -8.12
C TRP A 54 -8.71 5.61 -8.08
N ALA A 55 -8.24 6.03 -6.91
CA ALA A 55 -7.78 7.40 -6.68
C ALA A 55 -6.26 7.57 -6.67
N GLY A 56 -5.49 6.49 -6.73
CA GLY A 56 -4.03 6.53 -6.64
C GLY A 56 -3.50 6.90 -5.26
N ARG A 57 -4.28 6.73 -4.21
CA ARG A 57 -3.94 7.15 -2.84
C ARG A 57 -3.55 6.01 -1.92
N SER A 58 -3.96 4.78 -2.21
CA SER A 58 -3.68 3.64 -1.36
C SER A 58 -2.19 3.29 -1.34
N PHE A 59 -1.63 3.26 -0.14
CA PHE A 59 -0.29 2.72 0.11
C PHE A 59 -0.29 1.19 0.01
N ALA A 60 -1.30 0.55 0.60
CA ALA A 60 -1.39 -0.90 0.71
C ALA A 60 -2.84 -1.37 0.71
N LEU A 61 -3.05 -2.59 0.25
CA LEU A 61 -4.28 -3.33 0.51
C LEU A 61 -4.28 -3.75 1.98
N GLY A 62 -5.34 -3.43 2.72
CA GLY A 62 -5.38 -3.62 4.17
C GLY A 62 -4.62 -2.53 4.96
N GLU A 63 -4.48 -1.34 4.43
CA GLU A 63 -3.70 -0.23 4.99
C GLU A 63 -4.10 0.14 6.42
N ALA A 64 -5.37 -0.03 6.79
CA ALA A 64 -5.85 0.24 8.14
C ALA A 64 -5.09 -0.52 9.24
N ALA A 65 -4.54 -1.69 8.93
CA ALA A 65 -3.74 -2.47 9.87
C ALA A 65 -2.44 -1.76 10.31
N VAL A 66 -1.88 -0.91 9.48
CA VAL A 66 -0.62 -0.19 9.75
C VAL A 66 -0.77 0.75 10.95
N GLY A 67 -1.86 1.49 11.01
CA GLY A 67 -2.13 2.47 12.07
C GLY A 67 -2.96 1.93 13.23
N ASN A 68 -3.35 0.67 13.21
CA ASN A 68 -4.18 0.07 14.25
C ASN A 68 -3.31 -0.53 15.37
N ALA A 69 -3.44 0.00 16.58
CA ALA A 69 -2.71 -0.50 17.74
C ALA A 69 -2.96 -1.99 18.02
N ALA A 70 -4.16 -2.51 17.71
CA ALA A 70 -4.50 -3.91 17.89
C ALA A 70 -3.64 -4.87 17.05
N THR A 71 -3.10 -4.42 15.91
CA THR A 71 -2.18 -5.18 15.07
C THR A 71 -0.96 -5.67 15.85
N PHE A 72 -0.49 -4.87 16.80
CA PHE A 72 0.73 -5.11 17.57
C PHE A 72 0.48 -5.63 18.98
N SER A 73 -0.76 -5.91 19.33
CA SER A 73 -1.13 -6.45 20.63
C SER A 73 -0.49 -7.82 20.85
N PHE A 74 -0.17 -8.13 22.10
CA PHE A 74 0.41 -9.42 22.52
C PHE A 74 1.71 -9.80 21.79
N GLY A 75 2.50 -8.83 21.39
CA GLY A 75 3.75 -9.07 20.66
C GLY A 75 3.59 -9.42 19.19
N ASN A 76 2.39 -9.27 18.64
CA ASN A 76 2.13 -9.51 17.21
C ASN A 76 2.85 -8.49 16.33
N ALA A 77 3.10 -8.88 15.09
CA ALA A 77 3.72 -8.05 14.06
C ALA A 77 2.72 -7.70 12.95
N LEU A 78 2.96 -6.59 12.25
CA LEU A 78 2.30 -6.33 10.99
C LEU A 78 2.84 -7.28 9.92
N HIS A 79 1.97 -8.08 9.32
CA HIS A 79 2.35 -9.02 8.27
C HIS A 79 2.24 -8.34 6.90
N LEU A 80 3.33 -8.41 6.12
CA LEU A 80 3.37 -7.97 4.73
C LEU A 80 3.37 -9.18 3.81
N TYR A 81 2.33 -9.31 2.99
CA TYR A 81 2.18 -10.42 2.05
C TYR A 81 2.62 -10.03 0.65
N ALA A 82 3.12 -11.01 -0.09
CA ALA A 82 3.58 -10.80 -1.46
C ALA A 82 2.43 -10.64 -2.47
N SER A 83 1.25 -11.16 -2.14
CA SER A 83 0.09 -11.13 -3.04
C SER A 83 -1.22 -10.97 -2.28
N PRO A 84 -2.27 -10.45 -2.95
CA PRO A 84 -3.62 -10.43 -2.38
C PRO A 84 -4.16 -11.82 -2.03
N LEU A 85 -3.77 -12.85 -2.77
CA LEU A 85 -4.19 -14.22 -2.47
C LEU A 85 -3.68 -14.69 -1.12
N ASP A 86 -2.41 -14.46 -0.81
CA ASP A 86 -1.82 -14.81 0.48
C ASP A 86 -2.47 -14.04 1.62
N TRP A 87 -2.74 -12.77 1.40
CA TRP A 87 -3.46 -11.91 2.34
C TRP A 87 -4.88 -12.41 2.63
N LEU A 88 -5.61 -12.82 1.60
CA LEU A 88 -6.95 -13.42 1.75
C LEU A 88 -6.89 -14.76 2.49
N ARG A 89 -5.92 -15.61 2.18
CA ARG A 89 -5.70 -16.88 2.89
C ARG A 89 -5.38 -16.71 4.37
N ALA A 90 -4.74 -15.60 4.71
CA ALA A 90 -4.46 -15.23 6.10
C ALA A 90 -5.64 -14.52 6.80
N GLY A 91 -6.83 -14.53 6.21
CA GLY A 91 -8.02 -13.90 6.78
C GLY A 91 -7.97 -12.37 6.77
N ARG A 92 -7.28 -11.77 5.82
CA ARG A 92 -7.06 -10.32 5.71
C ARG A 92 -6.32 -9.70 6.90
N ASP A 93 -5.47 -10.49 7.55
CA ASP A 93 -4.63 -10.03 8.65
C ASP A 93 -3.29 -9.53 8.11
N GLY A 94 -3.05 -8.24 8.19
CA GLY A 94 -1.90 -7.59 7.61
C GLY A 94 -2.21 -6.80 6.34
N CYS A 95 -1.22 -6.62 5.49
CA CYS A 95 -1.40 -5.85 4.26
C CYS A 95 -0.52 -6.33 3.10
N VAL A 96 -0.86 -5.85 1.90
CA VAL A 96 -0.07 -6.00 0.67
C VAL A 96 0.34 -4.62 0.21
N VAL A 97 1.61 -4.32 0.19
CA VAL A 97 2.12 -3.00 -0.22
C VAL A 97 1.93 -2.82 -1.72
N LEU A 98 1.30 -1.71 -2.11
CA LEU A 98 1.08 -1.32 -3.50
C LEU A 98 2.13 -0.33 -3.99
N ASN A 99 2.53 0.59 -3.13
CA ASN A 99 3.50 1.63 -3.43
C ASN A 99 4.66 1.62 -2.45
N TRP A 100 5.72 0.90 -2.79
CA TRP A 100 6.91 0.76 -1.96
C TRP A 100 7.66 2.08 -1.74
N ARG A 101 7.48 3.07 -2.59
CA ARG A 101 8.11 4.39 -2.41
C ARG A 101 7.63 5.10 -1.15
N LEU A 102 6.44 4.77 -0.66
CA LEU A 102 5.87 5.30 0.57
C LEU A 102 6.19 4.45 1.81
N ALA A 103 6.86 3.31 1.62
CA ALA A 103 7.02 2.31 2.68
C ALA A 103 7.77 2.85 3.89
N PHE A 104 8.85 3.59 3.71
CA PHE A 104 9.59 4.13 4.84
C PHE A 104 8.72 5.04 5.72
N ASP A 105 8.02 5.99 5.12
CA ASP A 105 7.16 6.93 5.86
C ASP A 105 5.99 6.24 6.54
N LYS A 106 5.40 5.24 5.89
CA LYS A 106 4.24 4.53 6.41
C LYS A 106 4.57 3.48 7.47
N LEU A 107 5.69 2.80 7.35
CA LEU A 107 6.04 1.64 8.19
C LEU A 107 7.07 1.93 9.29
N ARG A 108 7.78 3.03 9.22
CA ARG A 108 8.89 3.33 10.16
C ARG A 108 8.49 3.35 11.63
N HIS A 109 7.25 3.61 11.94
CA HIS A 109 6.75 3.63 13.33
C HIS A 109 6.12 2.31 13.77
N CYS A 110 6.04 1.32 12.88
CA CYS A 110 5.57 0.00 13.27
C CYS A 110 6.60 -0.67 14.18
N PRO A 111 6.20 -1.13 15.36
CA PRO A 111 7.15 -1.74 16.30
C PRO A 111 7.72 -3.07 15.80
N ARG A 112 6.95 -3.81 15.02
CA ARG A 112 7.34 -5.13 14.48
C ARG A 112 6.67 -5.36 13.13
N VAL A 113 7.47 -5.81 12.16
CA VAL A 113 6.99 -6.14 10.81
C VAL A 113 7.49 -7.54 10.47
N ALA A 114 6.59 -8.40 10.04
CA ALA A 114 6.89 -9.72 9.51
C ALA A 114 6.63 -9.72 8.01
N ILE A 115 7.64 -10.01 7.21
CA ILE A 115 7.56 -9.93 5.75
C ILE A 115 7.69 -11.30 5.10
N ALA A 116 6.97 -11.50 3.99
CA ALA A 116 7.18 -12.66 3.14
C ALA A 116 8.63 -12.67 2.62
N GLU A 117 9.23 -13.85 2.54
CA GLU A 117 10.64 -13.98 2.14
C GLU A 117 10.94 -13.33 0.80
N SER A 118 10.04 -13.45 -0.18
CA SER A 118 10.16 -12.84 -1.49
C SER A 118 10.20 -11.31 -1.48
N LEU A 119 9.72 -10.67 -0.40
CA LEU A 119 9.71 -9.21 -0.25
C LEU A 119 10.99 -8.64 0.35
N VAL A 120 11.90 -9.49 0.88
CA VAL A 120 13.11 -9.02 1.55
C VAL A 120 13.93 -8.06 0.68
N PRO A 121 14.21 -8.34 -0.60
CA PRO A 121 14.99 -7.41 -1.44
C PRO A 121 14.33 -6.05 -1.63
N VAL A 122 13.01 -6.02 -1.88
CA VAL A 122 12.29 -4.76 -2.08
C VAL A 122 12.14 -4.00 -0.76
N TYR A 123 11.92 -4.70 0.34
CA TYR A 123 11.88 -4.11 1.68
C TYR A 123 13.21 -3.42 2.02
N ASP A 124 14.33 -4.12 1.85
CA ASP A 124 15.66 -3.57 2.12
C ASP A 124 15.97 -2.35 1.24
N ARG A 125 15.50 -2.37 0.00
CA ARG A 125 15.70 -1.24 -0.93
C ARG A 125 14.96 0.02 -0.49
N PHE A 126 13.71 -0.10 -0.05
CA PHE A 126 12.84 1.04 0.21
C PHE A 126 12.76 1.44 1.69
N MET A 127 13.06 0.55 2.63
CA MET A 127 13.09 0.86 4.06
C MET A 127 14.42 1.50 4.47
N GLN A 128 14.77 2.56 3.76
CA GLN A 128 15.93 3.39 4.04
C GLN A 128 15.46 4.81 4.39
N PRO A 129 16.12 5.50 5.33
CA PRO A 129 15.81 6.90 5.58
C PRO A 129 15.97 7.72 4.30
N PRO A 130 15.06 8.65 4.01
CA PRO A 130 15.20 9.53 2.88
C PRO A 130 16.50 10.32 2.99
N ARG A 131 17.21 10.46 1.87
CA ARG A 131 18.41 11.30 1.84
C ARG A 131 18.00 12.75 2.01
N MET A 132 18.70 13.46 2.88
CA MET A 132 18.55 14.90 2.97
C MET A 132 18.99 15.55 1.68
N PRO A 133 18.23 16.52 1.16
CA PRO A 133 18.65 17.24 -0.03
C PRO A 133 19.91 18.08 0.27
N GLU A 134 20.74 18.24 -0.73
CA GLU A 134 21.81 19.25 -0.64
C GLU A 134 21.18 20.64 -0.54
N VAL A 135 21.66 21.44 0.39
CA VAL A 135 21.14 22.77 0.61
C VAL A 135 22.16 23.80 0.16
N PHE A 136 21.74 24.65 -0.77
CA PHE A 136 22.52 25.77 -1.23
C PHE A 136 21.89 27.08 -0.74
N VAL A 137 22.68 27.91 -0.11
CA VAL A 137 22.22 29.23 0.33
C VAL A 137 22.44 30.25 -0.77
N LEU A 138 21.37 30.83 -1.25
CA LEU A 138 21.43 31.93 -2.22
C LEU A 138 21.79 33.22 -1.49
N ARG A 139 23.00 33.74 -1.70
CA ARG A 139 23.40 35.03 -1.15
C ARG A 139 22.84 36.16 -2.01
N ARG A 140 22.22 37.15 -1.38
CA ARG A 140 21.91 38.40 -2.06
C ARG A 140 23.20 39.04 -2.55
N ARG A 141 23.25 39.35 -3.85
CA ARG A 141 24.31 40.19 -4.39
C ARG A 141 24.12 41.59 -3.77
N THR A 142 25.01 41.99 -2.89
CA THR A 142 25.10 43.40 -2.48
C THR A 142 25.66 44.17 -3.67
N GLU A 143 24.84 45.02 -4.31
CA GLU A 143 25.38 46.00 -5.20
C GLU A 143 26.29 46.88 -4.34
N ALA A 144 27.58 46.87 -4.63
CA ALA A 144 28.48 47.85 -4.05
C ALA A 144 28.01 49.22 -4.54
N ALA A 145 27.58 50.05 -3.59
CA ALA A 145 27.32 51.46 -3.90
C ALA A 145 28.61 52.07 -4.41
N ALA A 146 28.57 52.51 -5.65
CA ALA A 146 29.67 53.23 -6.26
C ALA A 146 29.89 54.59 -5.58
#